data_1f2fdf35ebea99cb19c394906025bac2
#
_entry.id   1f2fdf35ebea99cb19c394906025bac2
#
_cell.length_a   1.000
_cell.length_b   1.000
_cell.length_c   1.000
_cell.angle_alpha   90.00
_cell.angle_beta   90.00
_cell.angle_gamma   90.00
#
_symmetry.space_group_name_H-M   'P 1'
#
loop_
_entity.id
_entity.type
_entity.pdbx_description
1 polymer ?
#
loop_
_entity_poly.entity_id
_entity_poly.type
_entity_poly.pdbx_seq_one_letter_code
_entity_poly.pdbx_strand_id
1 'polypeptide(L)'
;MTIEQLRAWLRDWVAQATGVSAEEILDSKPLENYGLSSRDAVVLSGELENLLGTRLDATVAYEYPTIELLADRLLNAPAAPQPEEHAPRIAQGSDVAVIGLSGRFPGAKNAQEFWSMLAESRAGTGPLPVGRWSEYSADPVMSEKIAQQNTDGGYIENIASFDAEFFGLSPLEAANMDPQQRILLELVWEALENAGVPANELRGTQTGVYMGSTNNDYGMLIGADSAEMHPYALTGISSAVVANRISYALDFRGPSINVDTACSSSLVAVNQAMKDLRTGSADVALAG
;
A
#
# COMPACT_ATOMS: atom_id res chain seq x y z
N MET A 1 1.35 -35.99 -9.21
CA MET A 1 2.16 -35.68 -8.03
C MET A 1 1.54 -36.35 -6.81
N THR A 2 2.32 -37.02 -5.97
CA THR A 2 1.82 -37.62 -4.72
C THR A 2 1.85 -36.60 -3.59
N ILE A 3 1.10 -36.87 -2.50
CA ILE A 3 1.07 -35.98 -1.33
C ILE A 3 2.47 -35.81 -0.71
N GLU A 4 3.26 -36.87 -0.69
CA GLU A 4 4.63 -36.88 -0.19
C GLU A 4 5.56 -35.99 -1.03
N GLN A 5 5.38 -36.02 -2.35
CA GLN A 5 6.13 -35.17 -3.27
C GLN A 5 5.76 -33.68 -3.09
N LEU A 6 4.47 -33.39 -2.86
CA LEU A 6 4.03 -32.02 -2.63
C LEU A 6 4.56 -31.51 -1.27
N ARG A 7 4.50 -32.33 -0.21
CA ARG A 7 5.06 -31.97 1.10
C ARG A 7 6.57 -31.70 1.04
N ALA A 8 7.31 -32.53 0.30
CA ALA A 8 8.74 -32.32 0.10
C ALA A 8 9.01 -30.99 -0.63
N TRP A 9 8.27 -30.71 -1.71
CA TRP A 9 8.38 -29.47 -2.46
C TRP A 9 8.06 -28.26 -1.59
N LEU A 10 7.02 -28.32 -0.76
CA LEU A 10 6.64 -27.26 0.18
C LEU A 10 7.74 -26.99 1.23
N ARG A 11 8.37 -28.03 1.79
CA ARG A 11 9.51 -27.86 2.70
C ARG A 11 10.68 -27.17 2.04
N ASP A 12 11.03 -27.61 0.83
CA ASP A 12 12.14 -27.00 0.07
C ASP A 12 11.83 -25.54 -0.27
N TRP A 13 10.61 -25.24 -0.62
CA TRP A 13 10.15 -23.87 -0.91
C TRP A 13 10.25 -22.98 0.34
N VAL A 14 9.72 -23.45 1.49
CA VAL A 14 9.81 -22.72 2.78
C VAL A 14 11.28 -22.52 3.18
N ALA A 15 12.12 -23.53 3.01
CA ALA A 15 13.56 -23.43 3.27
C ALA A 15 14.22 -22.34 2.45
N GLN A 16 13.91 -22.24 1.15
CA GLN A 16 14.44 -21.21 0.26
C GLN A 16 13.94 -19.81 0.64
N ALA A 17 12.66 -19.68 0.97
CA ALA A 17 12.05 -18.41 1.31
C ALA A 17 12.53 -17.85 2.66
N THR A 18 12.83 -18.71 3.62
CA THR A 18 13.13 -18.32 5.01
C THR A 18 14.59 -18.50 5.42
N GLY A 19 15.36 -19.25 4.65
CA GLY A 19 16.74 -19.64 5.00
C GLY A 19 16.86 -20.70 6.12
N VAL A 20 15.75 -21.28 6.58
CA VAL A 20 15.72 -22.38 7.55
C VAL A 20 16.04 -23.69 6.83
N SER A 21 16.79 -24.59 7.47
CA SER A 21 17.07 -25.91 6.88
C SER A 21 15.79 -26.71 6.66
N ALA A 22 15.64 -27.37 5.50
CA ALA A 22 14.47 -28.19 5.18
C ALA A 22 14.25 -29.32 6.21
N GLU A 23 15.31 -29.79 6.86
CA GLU A 23 15.24 -30.81 7.92
C GLU A 23 14.61 -30.30 9.22
N GLU A 24 14.64 -28.98 9.46
CA GLU A 24 14.03 -28.32 10.62
C GLU A 24 12.57 -27.93 10.41
N ILE A 25 12.07 -28.05 9.15
CA ILE A 25 10.70 -27.69 8.80
C ILE A 25 9.78 -28.88 9.03
N LEU A 26 8.91 -28.76 10.03
CA LEU A 26 7.91 -29.75 10.41
C LEU A 26 6.59 -29.49 9.69
N ASP A 27 6.02 -30.51 9.07
CA ASP A 27 4.76 -30.40 8.29
C ASP A 27 3.57 -29.93 9.12
N SER A 28 3.58 -30.19 10.43
CA SER A 28 2.50 -29.81 11.36
C SER A 28 2.63 -28.42 11.97
N LYS A 29 3.76 -27.74 11.77
CA LYS A 29 4.02 -26.43 12.37
C LYS A 29 3.54 -25.33 11.42
N PRO A 30 2.85 -24.29 11.94
CA PRO A 30 2.38 -23.18 11.10
C PRO A 30 3.50 -22.48 10.33
N LEU A 31 3.25 -22.17 9.07
CA LEU A 31 4.21 -21.56 8.15
C LEU A 31 4.70 -20.19 8.66
N GLU A 32 3.85 -19.42 9.32
CA GLU A 32 4.21 -18.14 9.95
C GLU A 32 5.32 -18.25 10.99
N ASN A 33 5.41 -19.40 11.67
CA ASN A 33 6.44 -19.67 12.68
C ASN A 33 7.85 -19.85 12.10
N TYR A 34 7.97 -19.93 10.77
CA TYR A 34 9.24 -19.93 10.05
C TYR A 34 9.60 -18.54 9.48
N GLY A 35 8.77 -17.51 9.76
CA GLY A 35 9.02 -16.14 9.32
C GLY A 35 8.50 -15.81 7.94
N LEU A 36 7.62 -16.63 7.37
CA LEU A 36 6.96 -16.33 6.10
C LEU A 36 6.07 -15.08 6.23
N SER A 37 6.29 -14.12 5.35
CA SER A 37 5.48 -12.91 5.27
C SER A 37 4.18 -13.13 4.48
N SER A 38 3.26 -12.17 4.57
CA SER A 38 2.05 -12.15 3.75
C SER A 38 2.35 -12.19 2.25
N ARG A 39 3.43 -11.53 1.83
CA ARG A 39 3.87 -11.56 0.44
C ARG A 39 4.29 -12.97 0.02
N ASP A 40 5.02 -13.66 0.88
CA ASP A 40 5.52 -15.00 0.59
C ASP A 40 4.35 -16.00 0.46
N ALA A 41 3.29 -15.85 1.27
CA ALA A 41 2.09 -16.67 1.15
C ALA A 41 1.37 -16.50 -0.21
N VAL A 42 1.31 -15.27 -0.74
CA VAL A 42 0.76 -14.99 -2.09
C VAL A 42 1.66 -15.57 -3.17
N VAL A 43 2.98 -15.43 -3.06
CA VAL A 43 3.95 -16.02 -4.00
C VAL A 43 3.83 -17.53 -4.00
N LEU A 44 3.75 -18.17 -2.82
CA LEU A 44 3.55 -19.60 -2.68
C LEU A 44 2.28 -20.07 -3.40
N SER A 45 1.16 -19.34 -3.23
CA SER A 45 -0.10 -19.67 -3.91
C SER A 45 0.06 -19.64 -5.43
N GLY A 46 0.74 -18.61 -5.98
CA GLY A 46 1.00 -18.52 -7.42
C GLY A 46 1.92 -19.62 -7.97
N GLU A 47 2.96 -20.01 -7.22
CA GLU A 47 3.84 -21.10 -7.61
C GLU A 47 3.14 -22.47 -7.53
N LEU A 48 2.26 -22.66 -6.54
CA LEU A 48 1.41 -23.85 -6.44
C LEU A 48 0.41 -23.94 -7.61
N GLU A 49 -0.18 -22.82 -8.06
CA GLU A 49 -1.01 -22.78 -9.27
C GLU A 49 -0.24 -23.29 -10.49
N ASN A 50 0.99 -22.80 -10.67
CA ASN A 50 1.84 -23.21 -11.80
C ASN A 50 2.22 -24.71 -11.69
N LEU A 51 2.54 -25.16 -10.48
CA LEU A 51 2.96 -26.56 -10.23
C LEU A 51 1.82 -27.55 -10.45
N LEU A 52 0.59 -27.20 -10.03
CA LEU A 52 -0.58 -28.09 -10.05
C LEU A 52 -1.43 -27.90 -11.31
N GLY A 53 -1.23 -26.81 -12.06
CA GLY A 53 -2.06 -26.46 -13.22
C GLY A 53 -3.51 -26.14 -12.85
N THR A 54 -3.77 -25.74 -11.61
CA THR A 54 -5.12 -25.49 -11.05
C THR A 54 -5.14 -24.12 -10.41
N ARG A 55 -6.17 -23.32 -10.68
CA ARG A 55 -6.35 -22.01 -10.05
C ARG A 55 -6.59 -22.16 -8.56
N LEU A 56 -5.85 -21.40 -7.76
CA LEU A 56 -5.95 -21.39 -6.30
C LEU A 56 -6.34 -19.99 -5.81
N ASP A 57 -6.95 -19.93 -4.64
CA ASP A 57 -7.15 -18.65 -3.96
C ASP A 57 -5.81 -18.13 -3.41
N ALA A 58 -5.54 -16.84 -3.56
CA ALA A 58 -4.32 -16.20 -3.03
C ALA A 58 -4.21 -16.33 -1.50
N THR A 59 -5.32 -16.63 -0.82
CA THR A 59 -5.40 -16.83 0.64
C THR A 59 -5.21 -18.29 1.07
N VAL A 60 -5.05 -19.24 0.15
CA VAL A 60 -5.02 -20.68 0.45
C VAL A 60 -3.98 -21.05 1.51
N ALA A 61 -2.82 -20.39 1.51
CA ALA A 61 -1.77 -20.63 2.51
C ALA A 61 -2.13 -20.10 3.91
N TYR A 62 -3.07 -19.16 4.03
CA TYR A 62 -3.61 -18.70 5.31
C TYR A 62 -4.72 -19.60 5.84
N GLU A 63 -5.56 -20.08 4.95
CA GLU A 63 -6.66 -20.98 5.32
C GLU A 63 -6.14 -22.34 5.78
N TYR A 64 -5.04 -22.76 5.19
CA TYR A 64 -4.36 -24.02 5.48
C TYR A 64 -2.91 -23.76 5.93
N PRO A 65 -2.71 -23.29 7.18
CA PRO A 65 -1.46 -22.66 7.60
C PRO A 65 -0.29 -23.63 7.87
N THR A 66 -0.45 -24.93 7.61
CA THR A 66 0.62 -25.94 7.77
C THR A 66 0.83 -26.70 6.46
N ILE A 67 2.04 -27.21 6.24
CA ILE A 67 2.36 -28.02 5.06
C ILE A 67 1.41 -29.23 4.95
N GLU A 68 1.10 -29.87 6.07
CA GLU A 68 0.20 -31.02 6.12
C GLU A 68 -1.21 -30.65 5.66
N LEU A 69 -1.81 -29.61 6.23
CA LEU A 69 -3.16 -29.16 5.89
C LEU A 69 -3.23 -28.65 4.44
N LEU A 70 -2.22 -27.90 4.01
CA LEU A 70 -2.16 -27.35 2.66
C LEU A 70 -2.03 -28.47 1.62
N ALA A 71 -1.14 -29.44 1.83
CA ALA A 71 -0.96 -30.56 0.91
C ALA A 71 -2.22 -31.45 0.85
N ASP A 72 -2.87 -31.73 1.97
CA ASP A 72 -4.12 -32.48 2.02
C ASP A 72 -5.24 -31.73 1.29
N ARG A 73 -5.35 -30.43 1.49
CA ARG A 73 -6.35 -29.60 0.81
C ARG A 73 -6.17 -29.61 -0.71
N LEU A 74 -4.93 -29.51 -1.18
CA LEU A 74 -4.63 -29.39 -2.62
C LEU A 74 -4.78 -30.70 -3.39
N LEU A 75 -4.57 -31.87 -2.75
CA LEU A 75 -4.61 -33.16 -3.45
C LEU A 75 -5.79 -34.04 -3.09
N ASN A 76 -6.35 -33.94 -1.90
CA ASN A 76 -7.37 -34.87 -1.40
C ASN A 76 -8.78 -34.23 -1.25
N ALA A 77 -8.86 -32.90 -1.18
CA ALA A 77 -10.17 -32.28 -1.09
C ALA A 77 -10.87 -32.23 -2.48
N PRO A 78 -12.18 -32.49 -2.56
CA PRO A 78 -12.93 -32.16 -3.77
C PRO A 78 -12.69 -30.67 -4.08
N ALA A 79 -12.59 -30.33 -5.37
CA ALA A 79 -12.50 -28.94 -5.80
C ALA A 79 -13.47 -28.12 -4.97
N ALA A 80 -12.98 -27.10 -4.26
CA ALA A 80 -13.88 -26.20 -3.53
C ALA A 80 -14.95 -25.77 -4.52
N PRO A 81 -16.24 -25.71 -4.11
CA PRO A 81 -17.21 -25.04 -4.94
C PRO A 81 -16.59 -23.69 -5.27
N GLN A 82 -16.48 -23.41 -6.58
CA GLN A 82 -16.02 -22.08 -7.01
C GLN A 82 -16.81 -21.11 -6.14
N PRO A 83 -16.13 -20.12 -5.51
CA PRO A 83 -16.89 -19.10 -4.82
C PRO A 83 -17.98 -18.72 -5.81
N GLU A 84 -19.25 -18.97 -5.47
CA GLU A 84 -20.32 -18.38 -6.25
C GLU A 84 -19.88 -16.94 -6.36
N GLU A 85 -19.57 -16.49 -7.59
CA GLU A 85 -19.48 -15.07 -7.85
C GLU A 85 -20.81 -14.55 -7.29
N HIS A 86 -20.76 -14.12 -6.05
CA HIS A 86 -21.81 -13.27 -5.54
C HIS A 86 -21.69 -12.05 -6.42
N ALA A 87 -22.40 -12.13 -7.56
CA ALA A 87 -22.64 -10.96 -8.37
C ALA A 87 -23.01 -9.90 -7.34
N PRO A 88 -22.21 -8.84 -7.22
CA PRO A 88 -22.46 -7.84 -6.20
C PRO A 88 -23.94 -7.54 -6.35
N ARG A 89 -24.73 -7.73 -5.29
CA ARG A 89 -26.07 -7.19 -5.25
C ARG A 89 -25.86 -5.70 -5.31
N ILE A 90 -25.76 -5.20 -6.55
CA ILE A 90 -25.81 -3.78 -6.85
C ILE A 90 -27.17 -3.40 -6.31
N ALA A 91 -27.17 -2.88 -5.08
CA ALA A 91 -28.32 -2.15 -4.62
C ALA A 91 -28.59 -1.17 -5.76
N GLN A 92 -29.83 -1.14 -6.26
CA GLN A 92 -30.27 -0.21 -7.29
C GLN A 92 -30.03 1.21 -6.76
N GLY A 93 -28.83 1.72 -6.93
CA GLY A 93 -28.35 2.99 -6.48
C GLY A 93 -27.27 3.43 -7.45
N SER A 94 -27.29 4.66 -7.84
CA SER A 94 -26.47 5.33 -8.85
C SER A 94 -25.05 4.78 -8.95
N ASP A 95 -24.63 4.49 -10.16
CA ASP A 95 -23.23 4.19 -10.47
C ASP A 95 -22.36 5.37 -10.03
N VAL A 96 -21.14 5.07 -9.57
CA VAL A 96 -20.17 6.10 -9.20
C VAL A 96 -19.15 6.21 -10.33
N ALA A 97 -18.93 7.42 -10.83
CA ALA A 97 -17.99 7.70 -11.89
C ALA A 97 -16.64 8.15 -11.32
N VAL A 98 -15.55 7.63 -11.84
CA VAL A 98 -14.21 8.22 -11.65
C VAL A 98 -14.05 9.33 -12.67
N ILE A 99 -13.95 10.57 -12.21
CA ILE A 99 -13.87 11.76 -13.06
C ILE A 99 -12.48 12.39 -13.11
N GLY A 100 -11.60 12.03 -12.17
CA GLY A 100 -10.21 12.53 -12.13
C GLY A 100 -9.28 11.47 -11.55
N LEU A 101 -8.03 11.54 -11.99
CA LEU A 101 -6.98 10.60 -11.59
C LEU A 101 -5.63 11.30 -11.57
N SER A 102 -4.87 11.08 -10.50
CA SER A 102 -3.46 11.49 -10.39
C SER A 102 -2.64 10.41 -9.71
N GLY A 103 -1.33 10.48 -9.82
CA GLY A 103 -0.46 9.52 -9.15
C GLY A 103 1.03 9.78 -9.36
N ARG A 104 1.84 9.31 -8.44
CA ARG A 104 3.30 9.21 -8.52
C ARG A 104 3.67 7.76 -8.37
N PHE A 105 4.45 7.23 -9.29
CA PHE A 105 4.81 5.81 -9.31
C PHE A 105 6.32 5.68 -9.49
N PRO A 106 6.94 4.59 -8.98
CA PRO A 106 8.31 4.28 -9.32
C PRO A 106 8.49 4.18 -10.85
N GLY A 107 9.39 4.99 -11.39
CA GLY A 107 9.66 5.03 -12.84
C GLY A 107 8.61 5.76 -13.68
N ALA A 108 7.58 6.36 -13.07
CA ALA A 108 6.56 7.15 -13.77
C ALA A 108 6.02 8.30 -12.91
N LYS A 109 5.97 9.51 -13.48
CA LYS A 109 5.60 10.73 -12.75
C LYS A 109 4.09 10.96 -12.67
N ASN A 110 3.32 10.27 -13.49
CA ASN A 110 1.88 10.40 -13.58
C ASN A 110 1.24 9.11 -14.13
N ALA A 111 -0.08 9.06 -14.15
CA ALA A 111 -0.84 7.90 -14.59
C ALA A 111 -0.58 7.54 -16.08
N GLN A 112 -0.34 8.52 -16.95
CA GLN A 112 -0.08 8.28 -18.36
C GLN A 112 1.30 7.63 -18.57
N GLU A 113 2.33 8.12 -17.89
CA GLU A 113 3.66 7.53 -17.93
C GLU A 113 3.65 6.12 -17.32
N PHE A 114 2.88 5.93 -16.24
CA PHE A 114 2.69 4.62 -15.63
C PHE A 114 2.04 3.62 -16.58
N TRP A 115 0.99 4.04 -17.30
CA TRP A 115 0.38 3.20 -18.33
C TRP A 115 1.37 2.84 -19.45
N SER A 116 2.15 3.81 -19.93
CA SER A 116 3.17 3.57 -20.95
C SER A 116 4.23 2.57 -20.46
N MET A 117 4.66 2.72 -19.21
CA MET A 117 5.62 1.81 -18.57
C MET A 117 5.09 0.37 -18.55
N LEU A 118 3.82 0.19 -18.18
CA LEU A 118 3.17 -1.12 -18.16
C LEU A 118 3.03 -1.71 -19.57
N ALA A 119 2.56 -0.90 -20.53
CA ALA A 119 2.37 -1.32 -21.94
C ALA A 119 3.69 -1.72 -22.60
N GLU A 120 4.79 -1.10 -22.23
CA GLU A 120 6.13 -1.39 -22.70
C GLU A 120 6.85 -2.48 -21.88
N SER A 121 6.19 -3.06 -20.88
CA SER A 121 6.75 -4.06 -19.98
C SER A 121 8.04 -3.59 -19.27
N ARG A 122 8.12 -2.30 -18.95
CA ARG A 122 9.25 -1.73 -18.19
C ARG A 122 9.06 -1.92 -16.68
N ALA A 123 10.14 -2.22 -15.98
CA ALA A 123 10.13 -2.27 -14.52
C ALA A 123 10.32 -0.88 -13.91
N GLY A 124 9.57 -0.58 -12.85
CA GLY A 124 9.74 0.63 -12.05
C GLY A 124 10.66 0.45 -10.83
N THR A 125 11.22 -0.75 -10.65
CA THR A 125 12.17 -1.06 -9.57
C THR A 125 13.59 -0.75 -9.98
N GLY A 126 14.42 -0.33 -9.02
CA GLY A 126 15.83 -0.03 -9.23
C GLY A 126 16.59 0.13 -7.92
N PRO A 127 17.88 0.47 -7.98
CA PRO A 127 18.72 0.62 -6.80
C PRO A 127 18.25 1.79 -5.91
N LEU A 128 18.66 1.75 -4.65
CA LEU A 128 18.41 2.83 -3.70
C LEU A 128 18.94 4.16 -4.26
N PRO A 129 18.08 5.20 -4.38
CA PRO A 129 18.51 6.50 -4.88
C PRO A 129 19.57 7.14 -4.00
N VAL A 130 20.52 7.85 -4.63
CA VAL A 130 21.58 8.57 -3.92
C VAL A 130 20.96 9.58 -2.93
N GLY A 131 21.42 9.56 -1.70
CA GLY A 131 20.91 10.41 -0.62
C GLY A 131 19.64 9.89 0.08
N ARG A 132 19.00 8.83 -0.42
CA ARG A 132 17.94 8.16 0.31
C ARG A 132 18.55 7.37 1.49
N TRP A 133 17.93 7.46 2.67
CA TRP A 133 18.43 6.87 3.92
C TRP A 133 19.79 7.44 4.38
N SER A 134 20.11 8.68 4.00
CA SER A 134 21.36 9.34 4.41
C SER A 134 21.53 9.40 5.92
N GLU A 135 20.44 9.57 6.66
CA GLU A 135 20.38 9.61 8.12
C GLU A 135 20.84 8.28 8.73
N TYR A 136 20.43 7.18 8.16
CA TYR A 136 20.85 5.84 8.62
C TYR A 136 22.27 5.50 8.15
N SER A 137 22.65 5.99 6.98
CA SER A 137 24.00 5.75 6.42
C SER A 137 25.10 6.51 7.15
N ALA A 138 24.73 7.51 7.97
CA ALA A 138 25.69 8.22 8.83
C ALA A 138 26.20 7.35 10.00
N ASP A 139 25.42 6.34 10.42
CA ASP A 139 25.85 5.36 11.42
C ASP A 139 26.64 4.24 10.73
N PRO A 140 27.91 3.95 11.13
CA PRO A 140 28.74 2.92 10.48
C PRO A 140 28.12 1.51 10.52
N VAL A 141 27.42 1.14 11.61
CA VAL A 141 26.79 -0.16 11.78
C VAL A 141 25.59 -0.30 10.83
N MET A 142 24.80 0.75 10.74
CA MET A 142 23.65 0.77 9.84
C MET A 142 24.09 0.82 8.37
N SER A 143 25.11 1.60 8.05
CA SER A 143 25.71 1.67 6.72
C SER A 143 26.22 0.31 6.24
N GLU A 144 26.89 -0.46 7.11
CA GLU A 144 27.32 -1.81 6.79
C GLU A 144 26.14 -2.75 6.55
N LYS A 145 25.12 -2.70 7.39
CA LYS A 145 23.89 -3.51 7.21
C LYS A 145 23.17 -3.19 5.91
N ILE A 146 23.03 -1.90 5.57
CA ILE A 146 22.42 -1.46 4.30
C ILE A 146 23.23 -2.00 3.11
N ALA A 147 24.56 -1.94 3.16
CA ALA A 147 25.42 -2.44 2.10
C ALA A 147 25.35 -3.97 1.90
N GLN A 148 24.95 -4.72 2.93
CA GLN A 148 24.79 -6.18 2.88
C GLN A 148 23.38 -6.62 2.42
N GLN A 149 22.41 -5.70 2.34
CA GLN A 149 21.04 -6.02 1.96
C GLN A 149 20.80 -5.75 0.47
N ASN A 150 19.80 -6.46 -0.09
CA ASN A 150 19.25 -6.03 -1.37
C ASN A 150 18.39 -4.78 -1.14
N THR A 151 18.85 -3.65 -1.67
CA THR A 151 18.17 -2.36 -1.56
C THR A 151 17.41 -1.98 -2.84
N ASP A 152 17.30 -2.88 -3.82
CA ASP A 152 16.46 -2.65 -4.98
C ASP A 152 14.99 -2.57 -4.59
N GLY A 153 14.31 -1.55 -5.07
CA GLY A 153 12.92 -1.30 -4.70
C GLY A 153 12.22 -0.32 -5.64
N GLY A 154 10.94 -0.12 -5.39
CA GLY A 154 10.16 0.91 -6.08
C GLY A 154 10.30 2.25 -5.38
N TYR A 155 11.10 3.16 -5.93
CA TYR A 155 11.35 4.49 -5.35
C TYR A 155 10.69 5.58 -6.19
N ILE A 156 9.92 6.45 -5.53
CA ILE A 156 9.47 7.70 -6.15
C ILE A 156 10.57 8.75 -6.02
N GLU A 157 10.78 9.53 -7.07
CA GLU A 157 11.72 10.64 -7.09
C GLU A 157 11.16 11.86 -6.35
N ASN A 158 12.04 12.76 -5.95
CA ASN A 158 11.70 14.11 -5.44
C ASN A 158 10.74 14.16 -4.25
N ILE A 159 10.75 13.16 -3.37
CA ILE A 159 9.89 13.13 -2.17
C ILE A 159 10.13 14.29 -1.20
N ALA A 160 11.27 14.96 -1.30
CA ALA A 160 11.60 16.13 -0.49
C ALA A 160 11.06 17.44 -1.09
N SER A 161 10.76 17.46 -2.39
CA SER A 161 10.22 18.65 -3.06
C SER A 161 8.75 18.85 -2.72
N PHE A 162 8.38 20.09 -2.40
CA PHE A 162 7.00 20.46 -2.08
C PHE A 162 6.84 21.97 -2.18
N ASP A 163 5.80 22.46 -2.86
CA ASP A 163 5.48 23.87 -2.94
C ASP A 163 4.66 24.31 -1.71
N ALA A 164 5.37 24.57 -0.61
CA ALA A 164 4.74 24.96 0.64
C ALA A 164 3.98 26.30 0.53
N GLU A 165 4.52 27.25 -0.24
CA GLU A 165 3.91 28.58 -0.42
C GLU A 165 2.57 28.47 -1.13
N PHE A 166 2.47 27.63 -2.15
CA PHE A 166 1.21 27.39 -2.87
C PHE A 166 0.10 26.90 -1.94
N PHE A 167 0.43 26.05 -0.97
CA PHE A 167 -0.54 25.52 0.02
C PHE A 167 -0.66 26.40 1.28
N GLY A 168 -0.03 27.57 1.30
CA GLY A 168 -0.07 28.49 2.45
C GLY A 168 0.63 27.98 3.71
N LEU A 169 1.60 27.08 3.54
CA LEU A 169 2.37 26.46 4.62
C LEU A 169 3.73 27.13 4.79
N SER A 170 4.21 27.29 6.02
CA SER A 170 5.56 27.75 6.25
C SER A 170 6.60 26.67 5.88
N PRO A 171 7.81 27.05 5.46
CA PRO A 171 8.89 26.07 5.22
C PRO A 171 9.17 25.20 6.45
N LEU A 172 9.05 25.77 7.64
CA LEU A 172 9.24 25.05 8.90
C LEU A 172 8.15 23.99 9.15
N GLU A 173 6.89 24.32 8.88
CA GLU A 173 5.81 23.34 8.95
C GLU A 173 6.00 22.24 7.90
N ALA A 174 6.28 22.60 6.66
CA ALA A 174 6.52 21.66 5.56
C ALA A 174 7.69 20.69 5.85
N ALA A 175 8.77 21.16 6.49
CA ALA A 175 9.88 20.31 6.89
C ALA A 175 9.50 19.30 7.99
N ASN A 176 8.50 19.59 8.80
CA ASN A 176 7.98 18.70 9.83
C ASN A 176 6.81 17.81 9.37
N MET A 177 6.43 17.90 8.09
CA MET A 177 5.36 17.07 7.51
C MET A 177 5.91 15.81 6.88
N ASP A 178 5.28 14.68 7.15
CA ASP A 178 5.52 13.44 6.45
C ASP A 178 5.41 13.66 4.93
N PRO A 179 6.35 13.15 4.13
CA PRO A 179 6.27 13.21 2.67
C PRO A 179 4.92 12.75 2.10
N GLN A 180 4.25 11.78 2.74
CA GLN A 180 2.92 11.32 2.33
C GLN A 180 1.89 12.47 2.36
N GLN A 181 1.88 13.30 3.42
CA GLN A 181 0.96 14.44 3.50
C GLN A 181 1.24 15.48 2.40
N ARG A 182 2.52 15.73 2.10
CA ARG A 182 2.94 16.69 1.06
C ARG A 182 2.56 16.21 -0.33
N ILE A 183 2.90 14.99 -0.66
CA ILE A 183 2.58 14.37 -1.96
C ILE A 183 1.07 14.31 -2.18
N LEU A 184 0.29 13.95 -1.17
CA LEU A 184 -1.17 13.86 -1.29
C LEU A 184 -1.83 15.22 -1.52
N LEU A 185 -1.31 16.31 -0.94
CA LEU A 185 -1.81 17.66 -1.25
C LEU A 185 -1.64 17.98 -2.73
N GLU A 186 -0.46 17.71 -3.30
CA GLU A 186 -0.20 17.92 -4.74
C GLU A 186 -1.06 16.99 -5.61
N LEU A 187 -1.14 15.70 -5.26
CA LEU A 187 -1.91 14.73 -6.03
C LEU A 187 -3.41 15.05 -6.03
N VAL A 188 -3.96 15.49 -4.91
CA VAL A 188 -5.37 15.90 -4.85
C VAL A 188 -5.61 17.11 -5.76
N TRP A 189 -4.72 18.09 -5.73
CA TRP A 189 -4.81 19.23 -6.63
C TRP A 189 -4.78 18.79 -8.10
N GLU A 190 -3.82 17.98 -8.49
CA GLU A 190 -3.69 17.44 -9.84
C GLU A 190 -4.90 16.57 -10.26
N ALA A 191 -5.48 15.79 -9.33
CA ALA A 191 -6.68 15.00 -9.62
C ALA A 191 -7.88 15.88 -9.91
N LEU A 192 -8.05 17.00 -9.20
CA LEU A 192 -9.08 17.98 -9.45
C LEU A 192 -8.87 18.69 -10.79
N GLU A 193 -7.63 19.06 -11.12
CA GLU A 193 -7.30 19.62 -12.44
C GLU A 193 -7.59 18.61 -13.57
N ASN A 194 -7.23 17.35 -13.37
CA ASN A 194 -7.52 16.29 -14.34
C ASN A 194 -9.03 16.07 -14.52
N ALA A 195 -9.81 16.22 -13.45
CA ALA A 195 -11.27 16.17 -13.50
C ALA A 195 -11.91 17.41 -14.17
N GLY A 196 -11.14 18.47 -14.38
CA GLY A 196 -11.68 19.78 -14.83
C GLY A 196 -12.54 20.46 -13.77
N VAL A 197 -12.34 20.13 -12.49
CA VAL A 197 -13.09 20.68 -11.36
C VAL A 197 -12.19 21.65 -10.58
N PRO A 198 -12.45 22.97 -10.65
CA PRO A 198 -11.69 23.93 -9.88
C PRO A 198 -11.87 23.71 -8.37
N ALA A 199 -10.76 23.61 -7.62
CA ALA A 199 -10.80 23.35 -6.19
C ALA A 199 -11.62 24.37 -5.39
N ASN A 200 -11.66 25.63 -5.84
CA ASN A 200 -12.44 26.69 -5.20
C ASN A 200 -13.96 26.49 -5.32
N GLU A 201 -14.46 25.75 -6.31
CA GLU A 201 -15.89 25.40 -6.43
C GLU A 201 -16.33 24.36 -5.41
N LEU A 202 -15.40 23.58 -4.88
CA LEU A 202 -15.67 22.56 -3.87
C LEU A 202 -15.52 23.09 -2.43
N ARG A 203 -15.07 24.34 -2.25
CA ARG A 203 -14.93 24.93 -0.90
C ARG A 203 -16.28 24.98 -0.17
N GLY A 204 -16.29 24.53 1.08
CA GLY A 204 -17.48 24.50 1.93
C GLY A 204 -18.51 23.44 1.53
N THR A 205 -18.24 22.60 0.52
CA THR A 205 -19.15 21.53 0.09
C THR A 205 -18.95 20.24 0.88
N GLN A 206 -19.87 19.28 0.74
CA GLN A 206 -19.78 17.93 1.30
C GLN A 206 -18.81 17.04 0.48
N THR A 207 -17.62 17.58 0.18
CA THR A 207 -16.55 16.81 -0.44
C THR A 207 -15.85 15.95 0.60
N GLY A 208 -15.89 14.62 0.42
CA GLY A 208 -15.25 13.64 1.31
C GLY A 208 -13.81 13.36 0.89
N VAL A 209 -12.95 13.06 1.88
CA VAL A 209 -11.53 12.69 1.70
C VAL A 209 -11.24 11.38 2.42
N TYR A 210 -10.81 10.37 1.67
CA TYR A 210 -10.58 9.01 2.16
C TYR A 210 -9.19 8.56 1.71
N MET A 211 -8.20 8.56 2.61
CA MET A 211 -6.81 8.26 2.26
C MET A 211 -6.33 7.01 2.99
N GLY A 212 -5.66 6.12 2.24
CA GLY A 212 -5.01 4.94 2.78
C GLY A 212 -3.55 5.23 3.11
N SER A 213 -3.14 5.07 4.38
CA SER A 213 -1.72 5.13 4.77
C SER A 213 -1.45 4.21 5.95
N THR A 214 -0.32 3.52 5.94
CA THR A 214 0.03 2.52 6.97
C THR A 214 1.31 2.85 7.72
N ASN A 215 2.28 3.48 7.09
CA ASN A 215 3.61 3.70 7.67
C ASN A 215 3.73 5.09 8.29
N ASN A 216 4.43 5.15 9.42
CA ASN A 216 4.77 6.38 10.14
C ASN A 216 6.28 6.43 10.46
N ASP A 217 7.10 5.99 9.51
CA ASP A 217 8.57 5.96 9.62
C ASP A 217 9.18 7.35 9.66
N TYR A 218 8.56 8.34 9.00
CA TYR A 218 9.00 9.74 9.11
C TYR A 218 8.93 10.27 10.54
N GLY A 219 7.96 9.82 11.34
CA GLY A 219 7.88 10.12 12.76
C GLY A 219 9.09 9.62 13.55
N MET A 220 9.67 8.49 13.14
CA MET A 220 10.90 7.97 13.76
C MET A 220 12.11 8.86 13.45
N LEU A 221 12.20 9.39 12.24
CA LEU A 221 13.27 10.32 11.85
C LEU A 221 13.18 11.63 12.63
N ILE A 222 11.99 12.25 12.68
CA ILE A 222 11.77 13.50 13.45
C ILE A 222 12.00 13.27 14.95
N GLY A 223 11.58 12.12 15.48
CA GLY A 223 11.71 11.78 16.90
C GLY A 223 13.13 11.38 17.32
N ALA A 224 14.04 11.14 16.39
CA ALA A 224 15.42 10.75 16.70
C ALA A 224 16.19 11.85 17.47
N ASP A 225 15.86 13.12 17.23
CA ASP A 225 16.36 14.25 18.01
C ASP A 225 15.21 14.96 18.74
N SER A 226 14.95 14.52 19.97
CA SER A 226 13.87 15.07 20.78
C SER A 226 14.10 16.52 21.21
N ALA A 227 15.34 17.03 21.13
CA ALA A 227 15.67 18.41 21.51
C ALA A 227 15.26 19.41 20.41
N GLU A 228 15.18 18.95 19.17
CA GLU A 228 14.77 19.76 18.02
C GLU A 228 13.31 19.54 17.59
N MET A 229 12.56 18.69 18.31
CA MET A 229 11.18 18.39 17.97
C MET A 229 10.30 19.65 18.04
N HIS A 230 9.80 20.10 16.89
CA HIS A 230 8.93 21.26 16.77
C HIS A 230 7.46 20.87 17.00
N PRO A 231 6.59 21.77 17.55
CA PRO A 231 5.16 21.49 17.71
C PRO A 231 4.45 21.05 16.41
N TYR A 232 4.89 21.50 15.25
CA TYR A 232 4.36 21.03 13.95
C TYR A 232 4.57 19.55 13.69
N ALA A 233 5.54 18.90 14.36
CA ALA A 233 5.74 17.45 14.24
C ALA A 233 4.49 16.66 14.64
N LEU A 234 3.72 17.12 15.63
CA LEU A 234 2.50 16.43 16.09
C LEU A 234 1.46 16.28 14.97
N THR A 235 1.27 17.31 14.16
CA THR A 235 0.36 17.27 13.02
C THR A 235 1.02 16.71 11.78
N GLY A 236 2.33 16.89 11.64
CA GLY A 236 3.11 16.44 10.50
C GLY A 236 3.25 14.92 10.41
N ILE A 237 3.26 14.22 11.56
CA ILE A 237 3.45 12.75 11.60
C ILE A 237 2.18 11.98 11.96
N SER A 238 1.09 12.66 12.30
CA SER A 238 -0.16 12.00 12.66
C SER A 238 -0.86 11.42 11.44
N SER A 239 -1.13 10.12 11.45
CA SER A 239 -1.86 9.44 10.37
C SER A 239 -3.27 10.01 10.17
N ALA A 240 -3.96 10.41 11.24
CA ALA A 240 -5.27 11.05 11.15
C ALA A 240 -5.23 12.37 10.35
N VAL A 241 -4.09 13.07 10.35
CA VAL A 241 -3.93 14.36 9.66
C VAL A 241 -3.70 14.17 8.15
N VAL A 242 -3.35 13.00 7.68
CA VAL A 242 -3.16 12.73 6.24
C VAL A 242 -4.38 13.17 5.42
N ALA A 243 -5.57 12.68 5.73
CA ALA A 243 -6.81 13.10 5.07
C ALA A 243 -7.26 14.48 5.53
N ASN A 244 -7.16 14.78 6.84
CA ASN A 244 -7.67 16.01 7.44
C ASN A 244 -6.95 17.27 6.94
N ARG A 245 -5.66 17.16 6.61
CA ARG A 245 -4.89 18.27 6.04
C ARG A 245 -5.42 18.70 4.68
N ILE A 246 -5.79 17.73 3.85
CA ILE A 246 -6.41 18.00 2.54
C ILE A 246 -7.75 18.72 2.74
N SER A 247 -8.60 18.19 3.60
CA SER A 247 -9.90 18.80 3.91
C SER A 247 -9.73 20.22 4.47
N TYR A 248 -8.74 20.45 5.32
CA TYR A 248 -8.45 21.76 5.88
C TYR A 248 -7.93 22.74 4.82
N ALA A 249 -6.94 22.35 4.02
CA ALA A 249 -6.32 23.20 3.01
C ALA A 249 -7.31 23.62 1.93
N LEU A 250 -8.22 22.74 1.54
CA LEU A 250 -9.19 22.98 0.47
C LEU A 250 -10.59 23.32 0.98
N ASP A 251 -10.79 23.44 2.31
CA ASP A 251 -12.06 23.78 2.96
C ASP A 251 -13.19 22.80 2.59
N PHE A 252 -12.93 21.49 2.60
CA PHE A 252 -13.94 20.46 2.39
C PHE A 252 -14.65 20.12 3.70
N ARG A 253 -15.96 19.83 3.63
CA ARG A 253 -16.84 19.63 4.81
C ARG A 253 -17.43 18.23 4.90
N GLY A 254 -17.18 17.39 3.91
CA GLY A 254 -17.56 15.98 3.95
C GLY A 254 -16.71 15.15 4.91
N PRO A 255 -16.95 13.83 4.99
CA PRO A 255 -16.14 12.92 5.79
C PRO A 255 -14.66 13.01 5.44
N SER A 256 -13.80 12.97 6.46
CA SER A 256 -12.33 13.07 6.29
C SER A 256 -11.69 11.96 7.09
N ILE A 257 -11.28 10.89 6.43
CA ILE A 257 -10.93 9.62 7.07
C ILE A 257 -9.59 9.12 6.51
N ASN A 258 -8.66 8.81 7.43
CA ASN A 258 -7.51 8.00 7.11
C ASN A 258 -7.82 6.52 7.41
N VAL A 259 -7.47 5.65 6.47
CA VAL A 259 -7.73 4.21 6.54
C VAL A 259 -6.40 3.47 6.64
N ASP A 260 -6.27 2.65 7.66
CA ASP A 260 -5.16 1.71 7.79
C ASP A 260 -5.71 0.28 7.93
N THR A 261 -5.61 -0.47 6.84
CA THR A 261 -5.88 -1.90 6.75
C THR A 261 -4.74 -2.60 6.02
N ALA A 262 -3.51 -2.14 6.27
CA ALA A 262 -2.28 -2.59 5.62
C ALA A 262 -2.40 -2.49 4.06
N CYS A 263 -2.04 -3.54 3.34
CA CYS A 263 -2.00 -3.54 1.86
C CYS A 263 -3.36 -3.21 1.20
N SER A 264 -4.47 -3.35 1.89
CA SER A 264 -5.81 -3.08 1.37
C SER A 264 -6.32 -1.66 1.62
N SER A 265 -5.55 -0.79 2.27
CA SER A 265 -6.00 0.54 2.73
C SER A 265 -6.64 1.37 1.64
N SER A 266 -6.00 1.51 0.49
CA SER A 266 -6.52 2.31 -0.63
C SER A 266 -7.84 1.77 -1.19
N LEU A 267 -7.97 0.44 -1.33
CA LEU A 267 -9.23 -0.16 -1.81
C LEU A 267 -10.36 -0.03 -0.78
N VAL A 268 -10.04 -0.09 0.52
CA VAL A 268 -11.03 0.16 1.58
C VAL A 268 -11.45 1.63 1.59
N ALA A 269 -10.51 2.57 1.38
CA ALA A 269 -10.78 3.99 1.23
C ALA A 269 -11.73 4.26 0.05
N VAL A 270 -11.46 3.69 -1.13
CA VAL A 270 -12.35 3.76 -2.31
C VAL A 270 -13.74 3.18 -2.01
N ASN A 271 -13.82 2.02 -1.35
CA ASN A 271 -15.10 1.42 -0.99
C ASN A 271 -15.89 2.29 -0.01
N GLN A 272 -15.24 2.93 0.96
CA GLN A 272 -15.90 3.86 1.88
C GLN A 272 -16.41 5.10 1.15
N ALA A 273 -15.58 5.69 0.28
CA ALA A 273 -15.98 6.81 -0.56
C ALA A 273 -17.24 6.49 -1.41
N MET A 274 -17.24 5.31 -2.05
CA MET A 274 -18.41 4.84 -2.82
C MET A 274 -19.67 4.71 -1.97
N LYS A 275 -19.55 4.21 -0.74
CA LYS A 275 -20.68 4.10 0.19
C LYS A 275 -21.25 5.47 0.55
N ASP A 276 -20.37 6.42 0.89
CA ASP A 276 -20.77 7.74 1.34
C ASP A 276 -21.37 8.58 0.20
N LEU A 277 -20.88 8.44 -1.04
CA LEU A 277 -21.51 8.98 -2.23
C LEU A 277 -22.93 8.42 -2.45
N ARG A 278 -23.13 7.09 -2.29
CA ARG A 278 -24.43 6.44 -2.47
C ARG A 278 -25.43 6.78 -1.37
N THR A 279 -24.96 7.07 -0.17
CA THR A 279 -25.84 7.46 0.96
C THR A 279 -26.07 8.96 1.06
N GLY A 280 -25.40 9.77 0.23
CA GLY A 280 -25.50 11.23 0.26
C GLY A 280 -24.72 11.86 1.42
N SER A 281 -23.80 11.12 2.04
CA SER A 281 -22.88 11.66 3.06
C SER A 281 -21.76 12.49 2.44
N ALA A 282 -21.50 12.31 1.15
CA ALA A 282 -20.60 13.10 0.32
C ALA A 282 -21.23 13.31 -1.07
N ASP A 283 -21.00 14.49 -1.67
CA ASP A 283 -21.41 14.82 -3.05
C ASP A 283 -20.29 14.49 -4.05
N VAL A 284 -19.05 14.70 -3.62
CA VAL A 284 -17.80 14.38 -4.32
C VAL A 284 -16.89 13.68 -3.33
N ALA A 285 -16.07 12.75 -3.80
CA ALA A 285 -15.12 12.05 -2.95
C ALA A 285 -13.74 11.94 -3.60
N LEU A 286 -12.71 12.20 -2.81
CA LEU A 286 -11.31 11.96 -3.12
C LEU A 286 -10.87 10.70 -2.36
N ALA A 287 -10.34 9.70 -3.05
CA ALA A 287 -9.95 8.43 -2.44
C ALA A 287 -8.64 7.89 -3.03
N GLY A 288 -7.74 7.38 -2.16
CA GLY A 288 -6.46 6.84 -2.59
C GLY A 288 -5.70 6.11 -1.52
#